data_860aceb16c78916bc9d07d01bc4e397a
#
_entry.id   860aceb16c78916bc9d07d01bc4e397a
#
_cell.length_a   1.000
_cell.length_b   1.000
_cell.length_c   1.000
_cell.angle_alpha   90.00
_cell.angle_beta   90.00
_cell.angle_gamma   90.00
#
_symmetry.space_group_name_H-M   'P 1'
#
loop_
_entity.id
_entity.type
_entity.pdbx_description
1 polymer ?
#
loop_
_entity_poly.entity_id
_entity_poly.type
_entity_poly.pdbx_seq_one_letter_code
_entity_poly.pdbx_strand_id
1 'polypeptide(L)'
;MDMDTPVSVYYKLVAENRGFILESVDTTHQQFGRYSFIGAEPFARLQVYKNKLMIQENDCMKCIDGDPVTSIKKYMTRFKPALEDKKLPLVNGGMVGYLNYEIVATFDRVRNMTIDDEEMLGQFMICRILVVYDALKNSAQLIYLADVKGRDPEGLYKEIAERIIEVQSKLAAPVPKRPESATKKRQEPVDFLKRYGKAPADFIAAIKQAKEHIFAGDIFQVVPSRQFKEKIVKPCFDFYRRLRQVNPSPYMFYFNFGRVKLVGASPEMLVKVAGDTLYTYPIAGTRRRGNSIDEDKELAAGLQADTKEVAEHSMLVDLARNDIGRISEPGTVKVTKLKQIEFFSHVMHMVSEVKGKLKAGFTPMDVLKATFPAGTVSGAPKLRAMEIIRDLEPVKRGTYSGTVGYMDFAGNMDMCITLRTMRIEDDTTAVIQSGAGIVADSVPENEYREILQKSKALFEVVEEVENNDITFG
;
A
#
# COMPACT_ATOMS: atom_id res chain seq x y z
N MET A 1 -16.55 -14.23 18.59
CA MET A 1 -15.87 -14.36 17.28
C MET A 1 -14.45 -14.95 17.41
N ASP A 2 -14.23 -15.80 18.40
CA ASP A 2 -12.96 -16.49 18.64
C ASP A 2 -12.62 -17.56 17.58
N MET A 3 -13.63 -18.05 16.84
CA MET A 3 -13.50 -19.01 15.75
C MET A 3 -13.40 -18.33 14.35
N ASP A 4 -13.57 -17.04 14.28
CA ASP A 4 -13.47 -16.29 13.02
C ASP A 4 -12.11 -15.64 12.84
N THR A 5 -11.64 -15.59 11.60
CA THR A 5 -10.43 -14.87 11.18
C THR A 5 -10.82 -13.67 10.33
N PRO A 6 -9.95 -12.66 10.17
CA PRO A 6 -10.22 -11.55 9.23
C PRO A 6 -10.59 -12.04 7.81
N VAL A 7 -9.99 -13.14 7.36
CA VAL A 7 -10.29 -13.78 6.07
C VAL A 7 -11.71 -14.36 6.04
N SER A 8 -12.15 -15.06 7.10
CA SER A 8 -13.52 -15.60 7.17
C SER A 8 -14.56 -14.49 7.22
N VAL A 9 -14.29 -13.41 7.95
CA VAL A 9 -15.13 -12.21 8.02
C VAL A 9 -15.25 -11.56 6.63
N TYR A 10 -14.12 -11.42 5.89
CA TYR A 10 -14.14 -10.92 4.53
C TYR A 10 -15.07 -11.75 3.62
N TYR A 11 -14.95 -13.08 3.65
CA TYR A 11 -15.82 -13.96 2.85
C TYR A 11 -17.29 -13.83 3.21
N LYS A 12 -17.62 -13.70 4.51
CA LYS A 12 -19.01 -13.59 4.97
C LYS A 12 -19.67 -12.26 4.60
N LEU A 13 -18.90 -11.18 4.53
CA LEU A 13 -19.44 -9.83 4.33
C LEU A 13 -19.21 -9.26 2.93
N VAL A 14 -18.08 -9.57 2.33
CA VAL A 14 -17.65 -8.95 1.05
C VAL A 14 -17.70 -9.97 -0.08
N ALA A 15 -17.06 -11.14 0.09
CA ALA A 15 -16.90 -12.15 -0.95
C ALA A 15 -16.41 -11.57 -2.29
N GLU A 16 -17.20 -11.67 -3.35
CA GLU A 16 -16.90 -11.14 -4.69
C GLU A 16 -17.37 -9.69 -4.88
N ASN A 17 -18.02 -9.09 -3.88
CA ASN A 17 -18.48 -7.70 -3.95
C ASN A 17 -17.31 -6.73 -3.76
N ARG A 18 -17.60 -5.44 -3.98
CA ARG A 18 -16.64 -4.37 -3.68
C ARG A 18 -16.43 -4.22 -2.19
N GLY A 19 -15.19 -4.08 -1.81
CA GLY A 19 -14.79 -3.93 -0.41
C GLY A 19 -13.28 -4.13 -0.25
N PHE A 20 -12.84 -4.22 0.99
CA PHE A 20 -11.42 -4.37 1.29
C PHE A 20 -11.15 -5.17 2.56
N ILE A 21 -9.94 -5.67 2.66
CA ILE A 21 -9.33 -6.11 3.90
C ILE A 21 -7.94 -5.50 4.01
N LEU A 22 -7.63 -4.91 5.18
CA LEU A 22 -6.31 -4.44 5.57
C LEU A 22 -5.89 -5.21 6.81
N GLU A 23 -4.70 -5.80 6.79
CA GLU A 23 -4.13 -6.52 7.92
C GLU A 23 -2.69 -6.07 8.14
N SER A 24 -2.25 -6.12 9.38
CA SER A 24 -0.83 -6.15 9.69
C SER A 24 -0.51 -7.53 10.25
N VAL A 25 0.31 -8.29 9.55
CA VAL A 25 0.61 -9.70 9.89
C VAL A 25 2.01 -9.84 10.49
N ASP A 26 2.72 -8.74 10.69
CA ASP A 26 4.03 -8.75 11.34
C ASP A 26 3.88 -8.96 12.83
N THR A 27 4.30 -10.16 13.29
CA THR A 27 4.26 -10.57 14.71
C THR A 27 5.44 -10.03 15.52
N THR A 28 6.44 -9.42 14.88
CA THR A 28 7.68 -8.99 15.54
C THR A 28 7.53 -7.64 16.24
N HIS A 29 6.58 -6.81 15.80
CA HIS A 29 6.32 -5.50 16.38
C HIS A 29 4.90 -5.43 16.93
N GLN A 30 4.75 -5.55 18.27
CA GLN A 30 3.47 -5.45 18.97
C GLN A 30 2.66 -4.17 18.65
N GLN A 31 3.27 -3.16 18.05
CA GLN A 31 2.62 -1.91 17.65
C GLN A 31 1.94 -1.97 16.26
N PHE A 32 2.36 -2.85 15.35
CA PHE A 32 1.84 -2.91 13.99
C PHE A 32 0.84 -4.05 13.75
N GLY A 33 1.00 -5.20 14.37
CA GLY A 33 0.23 -6.42 14.08
C GLY A 33 -1.11 -6.57 14.78
N ARG A 34 -1.67 -5.50 15.37
CA ARG A 34 -2.81 -5.64 16.30
C ARG A 34 -4.17 -5.65 15.61
N TYR A 35 -4.38 -4.78 14.63
CA TYR A 35 -5.70 -4.57 14.06
C TYR A 35 -5.78 -5.02 12.60
N SER A 36 -6.93 -5.64 12.26
CA SER A 36 -7.34 -5.87 10.88
C SER A 36 -8.65 -5.12 10.63
N PHE A 37 -8.79 -4.56 9.43
CA PHE A 37 -9.94 -3.77 9.03
C PHE A 37 -10.60 -4.41 7.81
N ILE A 38 -11.89 -4.68 7.87
CA ILE A 38 -12.67 -5.20 6.77
C ILE A 38 -13.79 -4.21 6.46
N GLY A 39 -13.84 -3.71 5.23
CA GLY A 39 -14.87 -2.79 4.77
C GLY A 39 -15.79 -3.43 3.74
N ALA A 40 -17.09 -3.32 3.97
CA ALA A 40 -18.14 -3.83 3.10
C ALA A 40 -19.16 -2.73 2.77
N GLU A 41 -19.92 -2.94 1.69
CA GLU A 41 -20.99 -2.04 1.24
C GLU A 41 -20.50 -0.59 1.04
N PRO A 42 -19.61 -0.35 0.07
CA PRO A 42 -19.16 1.01 -0.20
C PRO A 42 -20.31 1.89 -0.69
N PHE A 43 -20.66 2.91 0.11
CA PHE A 43 -21.68 3.88 -0.25
C PHE A 43 -21.12 5.05 -1.07
N ALA A 44 -19.82 5.29 -0.99
CA ALA A 44 -19.13 6.26 -1.83
C ALA A 44 -17.87 5.64 -2.45
N ARG A 45 -17.68 5.93 -3.73
CA ARG A 45 -16.47 5.55 -4.50
C ARG A 45 -15.96 6.77 -5.21
N LEU A 46 -14.66 7.03 -5.03
CA LEU A 46 -13.96 8.16 -5.62
C LEU A 46 -13.00 7.64 -6.68
N GLN A 47 -13.03 8.24 -7.86
CA GLN A 47 -12.06 8.01 -8.93
C GLN A 47 -11.33 9.32 -9.20
N VAL A 48 -10.01 9.26 -9.08
CA VAL A 48 -9.13 10.42 -9.15
C VAL A 48 -8.55 10.52 -10.55
N TYR A 49 -8.73 11.66 -11.20
CA TYR A 49 -8.16 12.01 -12.49
C TYR A 49 -7.31 13.29 -12.37
N LYS A 50 -6.62 13.67 -13.42
CA LYS A 50 -5.73 14.84 -13.43
C LYS A 50 -6.45 16.14 -13.04
N ASN A 51 -7.61 16.39 -13.64
CA ASN A 51 -8.36 17.66 -13.53
C ASN A 51 -9.77 17.46 -13.02
N LYS A 52 -10.13 16.30 -12.52
CA LYS A 52 -11.48 16.01 -12.00
C LYS A 52 -11.45 14.91 -10.94
N LEU A 53 -12.43 14.95 -10.07
CA LEU A 53 -12.78 13.88 -9.13
C LEU A 53 -14.18 13.39 -9.46
N MET A 54 -14.28 12.13 -9.87
CA MET A 54 -15.57 11.45 -10.06
C MET A 54 -15.98 10.78 -8.76
N ILE A 55 -17.19 11.03 -8.31
CA ILE A 55 -17.74 10.48 -7.07
C ILE A 55 -19.02 9.76 -7.39
N GLN A 56 -19.06 8.47 -7.12
CA GLN A 56 -20.30 7.72 -7.06
C GLN A 56 -20.71 7.59 -5.59
N GLU A 57 -21.79 8.25 -5.22
CA GLU A 57 -22.37 8.22 -3.87
C GLU A 57 -23.77 7.62 -3.95
N ASN A 58 -23.93 6.41 -3.41
CA ASN A 58 -25.06 5.54 -3.69
C ASN A 58 -25.25 5.35 -5.21
N ASP A 59 -26.40 5.72 -5.76
CA ASP A 59 -26.71 5.61 -7.20
C ASP A 59 -26.44 6.91 -7.98
N CYS A 60 -25.94 7.97 -7.31
CA CYS A 60 -25.68 9.25 -7.93
C CYS A 60 -24.21 9.39 -8.33
N MET A 61 -23.97 9.80 -9.59
CA MET A 61 -22.65 10.18 -10.09
C MET A 61 -22.48 11.70 -10.02
N LYS A 62 -21.36 12.16 -9.47
CA LYS A 62 -20.98 13.58 -9.41
C LYS A 62 -19.59 13.74 -9.99
N CYS A 63 -19.38 14.77 -10.79
CA CYS A 63 -18.07 15.22 -11.25
C CYS A 63 -17.72 16.53 -10.54
N ILE A 64 -16.54 16.61 -9.98
CA ILE A 64 -15.99 17.85 -9.41
C ILE A 64 -14.75 18.17 -10.23
N ASP A 65 -14.85 19.22 -11.06
CA ASP A 65 -13.72 19.68 -11.86
C ASP A 65 -12.71 20.44 -11.01
N GLY A 66 -11.44 20.40 -11.41
CA GLY A 66 -10.33 21.07 -10.78
C GLY A 66 -9.30 20.12 -10.15
N ASP A 67 -8.42 20.67 -9.32
CA ASP A 67 -7.37 19.91 -8.65
C ASP A 67 -7.95 18.78 -7.77
N PRO A 68 -7.60 17.52 -8.05
CA PRO A 68 -8.19 16.38 -7.36
C PRO A 68 -7.88 16.35 -5.86
N VAL A 69 -6.72 16.84 -5.44
CA VAL A 69 -6.34 16.90 -4.02
C VAL A 69 -7.27 17.85 -3.27
N THR A 70 -7.50 19.04 -3.81
CA THR A 70 -8.42 20.02 -3.26
C THR A 70 -9.85 19.49 -3.23
N SER A 71 -10.26 18.78 -4.28
CA SER A 71 -11.59 18.17 -4.37
C SER A 71 -11.78 17.05 -3.33
N ILE A 72 -10.78 16.19 -3.11
CA ILE A 72 -10.79 15.16 -2.06
C ILE A 72 -10.90 15.82 -0.66
N LYS A 73 -10.08 16.84 -0.38
CA LYS A 73 -10.14 17.58 0.89
C LYS A 73 -11.55 18.11 1.14
N LYS A 74 -12.12 18.84 0.17
CA LYS A 74 -13.47 19.40 0.26
C LYS A 74 -14.53 18.32 0.44
N TYR A 75 -14.36 17.17 -0.22
CA TYR A 75 -15.30 16.06 -0.06
C TYR A 75 -15.22 15.47 1.36
N MET A 76 -14.02 15.24 1.89
CA MET A 76 -13.82 14.68 3.23
C MET A 76 -14.33 15.59 4.35
N THR A 77 -14.25 16.91 4.22
CA THR A 77 -14.77 17.85 5.23
C THR A 77 -16.30 17.80 5.42
N ARG A 78 -17.04 17.15 4.51
CA ARG A 78 -18.48 16.90 4.67
C ARG A 78 -18.80 15.92 5.80
N PHE A 79 -17.85 15.02 6.11
CA PHE A 79 -18.03 13.99 7.11
C PHE A 79 -17.43 14.47 8.44
N LYS A 80 -18.30 14.63 9.43
CA LYS A 80 -17.90 14.99 10.78
C LYS A 80 -18.38 13.88 11.71
N PRO A 81 -17.49 13.16 12.41
CA PRO A 81 -17.88 12.18 13.40
C PRO A 81 -18.76 12.84 14.46
N ALA A 82 -19.92 12.24 14.76
CA ALA A 82 -20.83 12.77 15.77
C ALA A 82 -20.36 12.47 17.20
N LEU A 83 -19.44 11.52 17.37
CA LEU A 83 -18.93 11.06 18.65
C LEU A 83 -17.39 11.00 18.62
N GLU A 84 -16.76 11.70 19.55
CA GLU A 84 -15.37 11.52 19.94
C GLU A 84 -15.32 10.53 21.12
N ASP A 85 -15.67 9.26 20.89
CA ASP A 85 -15.57 8.25 21.94
C ASP A 85 -14.16 7.62 21.91
N LYS A 86 -13.39 7.81 22.98
CA LYS A 86 -12.07 7.20 23.18
C LYS A 86 -12.10 5.66 23.22
N LYS A 87 -13.28 5.04 23.29
CA LYS A 87 -13.47 3.59 23.23
C LYS A 87 -13.55 3.06 21.79
N LEU A 88 -13.76 3.93 20.79
CA LEU A 88 -13.75 3.55 19.40
C LEU A 88 -12.31 3.24 18.95
N PRO A 89 -12.13 2.29 18.01
CA PRO A 89 -10.83 2.04 17.43
C PRO A 89 -10.31 3.29 16.69
N LEU A 90 -8.99 3.36 16.50
CA LEU A 90 -8.32 4.47 15.81
C LEU A 90 -8.92 4.79 14.44
N VAL A 91 -9.48 3.78 13.74
CA VAL A 91 -10.18 3.94 12.46
C VAL A 91 -11.66 3.63 12.68
N ASN A 92 -12.48 4.65 12.74
CA ASN A 92 -13.92 4.55 12.94
C ASN A 92 -14.73 5.02 11.73
N GLY A 93 -14.13 5.07 10.57
CA GLY A 93 -14.68 5.47 9.28
C GLY A 93 -13.72 6.37 8.52
N GLY A 94 -13.85 6.40 7.21
CA GLY A 94 -12.96 7.17 6.35
C GLY A 94 -12.92 6.60 4.93
N MET A 95 -12.06 7.17 4.11
CA MET A 95 -11.79 6.65 2.79
C MET A 95 -10.57 5.73 2.79
N VAL A 96 -10.69 4.62 2.09
CA VAL A 96 -9.65 3.58 1.97
C VAL A 96 -9.39 3.33 0.50
N GLY A 97 -8.11 3.27 0.08
CA GLY A 97 -7.81 3.11 -1.34
C GLY A 97 -6.35 3.33 -1.69
N TYR A 98 -6.13 3.77 -2.93
CA TYR A 98 -4.79 3.94 -3.48
C TYR A 98 -4.68 5.15 -4.41
N LEU A 99 -3.44 5.63 -4.57
CA LEU A 99 -3.04 6.56 -5.63
C LEU A 99 -1.90 5.94 -6.45
N ASN A 100 -1.98 6.11 -7.76
CA ASN A 100 -0.93 5.73 -8.69
C ASN A 100 0.28 6.66 -8.58
N TYR A 101 1.44 6.18 -9.02
CA TYR A 101 2.67 6.95 -9.04
C TYR A 101 2.52 8.25 -9.83
N GLU A 102 1.83 8.23 -10.96
CA GLU A 102 1.66 9.36 -11.86
C GLU A 102 0.89 10.54 -11.24
N ILE A 103 0.21 10.36 -10.09
CA ILE A 103 -0.44 11.48 -9.36
C ILE A 103 0.58 12.59 -9.02
N VAL A 104 1.86 12.23 -8.89
CA VAL A 104 2.94 13.19 -8.60
C VAL A 104 2.98 14.35 -9.59
N ALA A 105 2.61 14.15 -10.85
CA ALA A 105 2.55 15.22 -11.84
C ALA A 105 1.43 16.26 -11.59
N THR A 106 0.51 15.99 -10.65
CA THR A 106 -0.42 16.99 -10.11
C THR A 106 0.13 17.69 -8.85
N PHE A 107 1.18 17.15 -8.25
CA PHE A 107 1.83 17.69 -7.05
C PHE A 107 3.01 18.60 -7.38
N ASP A 108 3.87 18.13 -8.30
CA ASP A 108 5.09 18.77 -8.73
C ASP A 108 5.22 18.71 -10.26
N ARG A 109 5.95 19.67 -10.83
CA ARG A 109 6.22 19.68 -12.28
C ARG A 109 7.36 18.71 -12.58
N VAL A 110 7.03 17.47 -12.97
CA VAL A 110 7.99 16.48 -13.44
C VAL A 110 8.09 16.58 -14.97
N ARG A 111 9.27 16.84 -15.48
CA ARG A 111 9.51 16.98 -16.93
C ARG A 111 9.17 15.65 -17.65
N ASN A 112 8.57 15.76 -18.83
CA ASN A 112 8.16 14.63 -19.67
C ASN A 112 7.09 13.69 -19.07
N MET A 113 6.59 13.94 -17.86
CA MET A 113 5.50 13.17 -17.28
C MET A 113 4.16 13.74 -17.76
N THR A 114 3.58 13.12 -18.77
CA THR A 114 2.26 13.48 -19.30
C THR A 114 1.20 12.56 -18.76
N ILE A 115 0.09 13.13 -18.30
CA ILE A 115 -1.10 12.40 -17.85
C ILE A 115 -2.21 12.70 -18.85
N ASP A 116 -2.86 11.66 -19.34
CA ASP A 116 -4.09 11.77 -20.12
C ASP A 116 -5.24 12.20 -19.19
N ASP A 117 -6.14 13.06 -19.67
CA ASP A 117 -7.24 13.56 -18.86
C ASP A 117 -8.23 12.46 -18.45
N GLU A 118 -8.31 11.37 -19.22
CA GLU A 118 -9.12 10.19 -18.89
C GLU A 118 -8.32 9.10 -18.15
N GLU A 119 -7.06 9.35 -17.83
CA GLU A 119 -6.24 8.42 -17.06
C GLU A 119 -6.60 8.48 -15.59
N MET A 120 -7.00 7.33 -15.04
CA MET A 120 -7.33 7.21 -13.62
C MET A 120 -6.07 7.14 -12.77
N LEU A 121 -5.90 8.10 -11.87
CA LEU A 121 -4.73 8.26 -10.99
C LEU A 121 -4.91 7.63 -9.60
N GLY A 122 -6.08 7.11 -9.30
CA GLY A 122 -6.36 6.44 -8.03
C GLY A 122 -7.82 6.17 -7.80
N GLN A 123 -8.09 5.36 -6.80
CA GLN A 123 -9.44 5.04 -6.35
C GLN A 123 -9.50 4.96 -4.83
N PHE A 124 -10.61 5.46 -4.29
CA PHE A 124 -10.96 5.27 -2.88
C PHE A 124 -12.39 4.79 -2.75
N MET A 125 -12.68 4.14 -1.62
CA MET A 125 -14.03 3.80 -1.21
C MET A 125 -14.26 4.19 0.24
N ILE A 126 -15.52 4.52 0.56
CA ILE A 126 -16.00 4.72 1.93
C ILE A 126 -17.09 3.69 2.16
N CYS A 127 -16.82 2.73 3.05
CA CYS A 127 -17.72 1.62 3.33
C CYS A 127 -18.71 1.97 4.44
N ARG A 128 -19.92 1.48 4.31
CA ARG A 128 -20.98 1.63 5.32
C ARG A 128 -20.74 0.73 6.52
N ILE A 129 -20.21 -0.45 6.27
CA ILE A 129 -19.89 -1.45 7.27
C ILE A 129 -18.37 -1.53 7.40
N LEU A 130 -17.87 -1.39 8.62
CA LEU A 130 -16.47 -1.60 8.96
C LEU A 130 -16.40 -2.59 10.12
N VAL A 131 -15.63 -3.66 9.95
CA VAL A 131 -15.28 -4.58 11.02
C VAL A 131 -13.83 -4.36 11.39
N VAL A 132 -13.59 -4.06 12.67
CA VAL A 132 -12.26 -3.89 13.26
C VAL A 132 -11.97 -5.09 14.13
N TYR A 133 -11.06 -5.93 13.70
CA TYR A 133 -10.61 -7.11 14.43
C TYR A 133 -9.37 -6.77 15.25
N ASP A 134 -9.44 -6.99 16.57
CA ASP A 134 -8.30 -6.82 17.50
C ASP A 134 -7.72 -8.21 17.81
N ALA A 135 -6.60 -8.55 17.18
CA ALA A 135 -5.95 -9.85 17.34
C ALA A 135 -5.44 -10.08 18.76
N LEU A 136 -5.07 -9.02 19.50
CA LEU A 136 -4.59 -9.13 20.87
C LEU A 136 -5.72 -9.50 21.85
N LYS A 137 -6.93 -8.97 21.62
CA LYS A 137 -8.12 -9.22 22.46
C LYS A 137 -9.00 -10.35 21.94
N ASN A 138 -8.70 -10.90 20.75
CA ASN A 138 -9.57 -11.85 20.05
C ASN A 138 -11.01 -11.35 19.96
N SER A 139 -11.20 -10.08 19.66
CA SER A 139 -12.49 -9.43 19.59
C SER A 139 -12.64 -8.65 18.28
N ALA A 140 -13.88 -8.51 17.83
CA ALA A 140 -14.20 -7.69 16.69
C ALA A 140 -15.25 -6.65 17.05
N GLN A 141 -15.08 -5.44 16.52
CA GLN A 141 -16.07 -4.37 16.63
C GLN A 141 -16.71 -4.17 15.26
N LEU A 142 -18.02 -4.16 15.22
CA LEU A 142 -18.82 -3.86 14.05
C LEU A 142 -19.25 -2.39 14.13
N ILE A 143 -18.86 -1.59 13.14
CA ILE A 143 -19.17 -0.19 13.02
C ILE A 143 -20.06 -0.01 11.78
N TYR A 144 -21.20 0.68 11.95
CA TYR A 144 -22.08 1.08 10.86
C TYR A 144 -22.05 2.59 10.71
N LEU A 145 -21.70 3.07 9.52
CA LEU A 145 -21.66 4.50 9.20
C LEU A 145 -23.01 4.96 8.64
N ALA A 146 -23.66 5.89 9.33
CA ALA A 146 -24.93 6.48 8.93
C ALA A 146 -24.84 8.00 8.81
N ASP A 147 -25.53 8.56 7.82
CA ASP A 147 -25.75 10.00 7.75
C ASP A 147 -26.96 10.35 8.62
N VAL A 148 -26.72 11.17 9.64
CA VAL A 148 -27.75 11.60 10.60
C VAL A 148 -28.42 12.92 10.20
N LYS A 149 -27.92 13.59 9.17
CA LYS A 149 -28.41 14.92 8.79
C LYS A 149 -29.85 14.88 8.26
N GLY A 150 -30.73 15.58 8.94
CA GLY A 150 -32.14 15.70 8.55
C GLY A 150 -32.97 14.42 8.71
N ARG A 151 -32.45 13.44 9.47
CA ARG A 151 -33.12 12.18 9.78
C ARG A 151 -33.71 12.22 11.20
N ASP A 152 -34.86 11.57 11.38
CA ASP A 152 -35.36 11.28 12.72
C ASP A 152 -34.47 10.34 13.49
N PRO A 153 -33.92 10.72 14.68
CA PRO A 153 -32.95 9.91 15.40
C PRO A 153 -33.51 8.54 15.84
N GLU A 154 -34.77 8.45 16.28
CA GLU A 154 -35.35 7.20 16.74
C GLU A 154 -35.58 6.21 15.58
N GLY A 155 -36.13 6.68 14.48
CA GLY A 155 -36.34 5.87 13.28
C GLY A 155 -35.03 5.39 12.69
N LEU A 156 -34.03 6.28 12.62
CA LEU A 156 -32.70 5.95 12.14
C LEU A 156 -32.01 4.91 13.06
N TYR A 157 -32.14 5.05 14.37
CA TYR A 157 -31.57 4.09 15.31
C TYR A 157 -32.17 2.68 15.13
N LYS A 158 -33.48 2.58 14.95
CA LYS A 158 -34.16 1.29 14.72
C LYS A 158 -33.66 0.66 13.42
N GLU A 159 -33.64 1.41 12.31
CA GLU A 159 -33.11 0.96 11.02
C GLU A 159 -31.69 0.43 11.13
N ILE A 160 -30.79 1.16 11.82
CA ILE A 160 -29.41 0.75 11.99
C ILE A 160 -29.29 -0.49 12.89
N ALA A 161 -30.08 -0.55 13.97
CA ALA A 161 -30.08 -1.71 14.87
C ALA A 161 -30.50 -2.98 14.13
N GLU A 162 -31.56 -2.95 13.32
CA GLU A 162 -31.98 -4.06 12.47
C GLU A 162 -30.87 -4.46 11.49
N ARG A 163 -30.22 -3.48 10.87
CA ARG A 163 -29.14 -3.74 9.93
C ARG A 163 -27.90 -4.38 10.61
N ILE A 164 -27.56 -3.94 11.80
CA ILE A 164 -26.47 -4.52 12.61
C ILE A 164 -26.79 -5.99 12.95
N ILE A 165 -28.04 -6.29 13.35
CA ILE A 165 -28.48 -7.66 13.64
C ILE A 165 -28.37 -8.55 12.38
N GLU A 166 -28.77 -8.04 11.21
CA GLU A 166 -28.60 -8.76 9.94
C GLU A 166 -27.12 -9.09 9.66
N VAL A 167 -26.24 -8.10 9.83
CA VAL A 167 -24.78 -8.30 9.63
C VAL A 167 -24.22 -9.29 10.65
N GLN A 168 -24.64 -9.21 11.91
CA GLN A 168 -24.26 -10.19 12.94
C GLN A 168 -24.71 -11.60 12.58
N SER A 169 -25.92 -11.74 12.03
CA SER A 169 -26.44 -13.04 11.56
C SER A 169 -25.61 -13.60 10.41
N LYS A 170 -25.18 -12.76 9.45
CA LYS A 170 -24.23 -13.15 8.39
C LYS A 170 -22.88 -13.58 8.95
N LEU A 171 -22.37 -12.89 9.94
CA LEU A 171 -21.11 -13.24 10.62
C LEU A 171 -21.22 -14.55 11.40
N ALA A 172 -22.36 -14.85 12.00
CA ALA A 172 -22.61 -16.09 12.71
C ALA A 172 -22.80 -17.31 11.78
N ALA A 173 -23.15 -17.07 10.52
CA ALA A 173 -23.34 -18.14 9.53
C ALA A 173 -22.00 -18.81 9.16
N PRO A 174 -22.02 -20.07 8.69
CA PRO A 174 -20.83 -20.71 8.12
C PRO A 174 -20.25 -19.91 6.95
N VAL A 175 -18.95 -20.05 6.71
CA VAL A 175 -18.32 -19.45 5.53
C VAL A 175 -19.00 -20.01 4.26
N PRO A 176 -19.41 -19.16 3.31
CA PRO A 176 -20.04 -19.61 2.08
C PRO A 176 -19.18 -20.62 1.33
N LYS A 177 -19.80 -21.68 0.78
CA LYS A 177 -19.09 -22.61 -0.10
C LYS A 177 -18.61 -21.88 -1.35
N ARG A 178 -17.42 -22.24 -1.81
CA ARG A 178 -16.85 -21.70 -3.04
C ARG A 178 -17.75 -22.02 -4.25
N PRO A 179 -17.91 -21.06 -5.18
CA PRO A 179 -18.52 -21.37 -6.48
C PRO A 179 -17.68 -22.39 -7.26
N GLU A 180 -18.34 -23.29 -7.99
CA GLU A 180 -17.66 -24.27 -8.86
C GLU A 180 -16.79 -23.63 -9.95
N SER A 181 -17.06 -22.36 -10.33
CA SER A 181 -16.22 -21.59 -11.23
C SER A 181 -14.78 -21.40 -10.75
N ALA A 182 -14.52 -21.62 -9.45
CA ALA A 182 -13.17 -21.56 -8.87
C ALA A 182 -12.27 -22.73 -9.32
N THR A 183 -12.82 -23.75 -9.99
CA THR A 183 -12.10 -24.95 -10.42
C THR A 183 -11.59 -24.89 -11.85
N LYS A 184 -11.67 -23.72 -12.53
CA LYS A 184 -11.11 -23.58 -13.89
C LYS A 184 -9.63 -23.93 -13.87
N LYS A 185 -9.27 -24.94 -14.70
CA LYS A 185 -7.88 -25.34 -14.89
C LYS A 185 -7.28 -24.57 -16.05
N ARG A 186 -6.03 -24.17 -15.88
CA ARG A 186 -5.24 -23.57 -16.92
C ARG A 186 -4.76 -24.64 -17.92
N GLN A 187 -4.65 -24.28 -19.21
CA GLN A 187 -4.14 -25.21 -20.22
C GLN A 187 -2.61 -25.34 -20.14
N GLU A 188 -1.90 -24.26 -19.84
CA GLU A 188 -0.45 -24.24 -19.69
C GLU A 188 -0.04 -23.72 -18.32
N PRO A 189 0.92 -24.38 -17.64
CA PRO A 189 1.44 -23.90 -16.35
C PRO A 189 2.06 -22.49 -16.44
N VAL A 190 1.95 -21.72 -15.37
CA VAL A 190 2.70 -20.49 -15.18
C VAL A 190 4.11 -20.84 -14.72
N ASP A 191 5.11 -20.24 -15.35
CA ASP A 191 6.52 -20.36 -14.98
C ASP A 191 7.21 -19.02 -15.27
N PHE A 192 7.36 -18.22 -14.24
CA PHE A 192 7.95 -16.89 -14.36
C PHE A 192 9.45 -16.94 -14.67
N LEU A 193 10.18 -17.90 -14.11
CA LEU A 193 11.63 -17.99 -14.34
C LEU A 193 11.94 -18.38 -15.78
N LYS A 194 11.15 -19.28 -16.38
CA LYS A 194 11.27 -19.62 -17.80
C LYS A 194 10.99 -18.42 -18.69
N ARG A 195 9.99 -17.59 -18.34
CA ARG A 195 9.57 -16.43 -19.12
C ARG A 195 10.47 -15.20 -18.94
N TYR A 196 10.89 -14.92 -17.72
CA TYR A 196 11.55 -13.66 -17.33
C TYR A 196 12.94 -13.83 -16.70
N GLY A 197 13.46 -15.05 -16.57
CA GLY A 197 14.74 -15.31 -15.89
C GLY A 197 15.98 -14.69 -16.56
N LYS A 198 15.87 -14.31 -17.86
CA LYS A 198 16.93 -13.63 -18.59
C LYS A 198 16.70 -12.12 -18.62
N ALA A 199 17.74 -11.36 -18.29
CA ALA A 199 17.69 -9.90 -18.36
C ALA A 199 17.45 -9.42 -19.80
N PRO A 200 16.40 -8.61 -20.05
CA PRO A 200 16.14 -8.07 -21.38
C PRO A 200 17.16 -6.98 -21.74
N ALA A 201 17.48 -6.87 -23.03
CA ALA A 201 18.48 -5.92 -23.51
C ALA A 201 18.07 -4.45 -23.25
N ASP A 202 16.78 -4.14 -23.34
CA ASP A 202 16.23 -2.82 -23.05
C ASP A 202 16.44 -2.41 -21.59
N PHE A 203 16.27 -3.35 -20.64
CA PHE A 203 16.52 -3.09 -19.22
C PHE A 203 18.03 -2.85 -18.95
N ILE A 204 18.91 -3.67 -19.53
CA ILE A 204 20.36 -3.49 -19.44
C ILE A 204 20.78 -2.11 -19.98
N ALA A 205 20.21 -1.70 -21.12
CA ALA A 205 20.48 -0.37 -21.69
C ALA A 205 20.00 0.76 -20.76
N ALA A 206 18.80 0.64 -20.19
CA ALA A 206 18.27 1.62 -19.23
C ALA A 206 19.17 1.78 -18.00
N ILE A 207 19.71 0.69 -17.45
CA ILE A 207 20.64 0.75 -16.31
C ILE A 207 21.95 1.44 -16.71
N LYS A 208 22.48 1.19 -17.90
CA LYS A 208 23.68 1.90 -18.39
C LYS A 208 23.43 3.41 -18.52
N GLN A 209 22.30 3.83 -19.10
CA GLN A 209 21.91 5.24 -19.17
C GLN A 209 21.72 5.86 -17.77
N ALA A 210 21.10 5.14 -16.83
CA ALA A 210 21.01 5.59 -15.45
C ALA A 210 22.38 5.87 -14.83
N LYS A 211 23.38 5.02 -15.08
CA LYS A 211 24.75 5.21 -14.62
C LYS A 211 25.44 6.42 -15.28
N GLU A 212 25.15 6.69 -16.55
CA GLU A 212 25.65 7.91 -17.22
C GLU A 212 25.18 9.18 -16.52
N HIS A 213 23.90 9.24 -16.10
CA HIS A 213 23.38 10.36 -15.30
C HIS A 213 24.04 10.48 -13.93
N ILE A 214 24.38 9.33 -13.30
CA ILE A 214 25.12 9.35 -12.02
C ILE A 214 26.53 9.90 -12.22
N PHE A 215 27.27 9.44 -13.24
CA PHE A 215 28.60 9.92 -13.54
C PHE A 215 28.64 11.36 -14.01
N ALA A 216 27.57 11.84 -14.66
CA ALA A 216 27.41 13.26 -15.00
C ALA A 216 27.09 14.15 -13.79
N GLY A 217 26.79 13.57 -12.62
CA GLY A 217 26.45 14.32 -11.41
C GLY A 217 24.99 14.79 -11.36
N ASP A 218 24.13 14.29 -12.24
CA ASP A 218 22.70 14.64 -12.26
C ASP A 218 21.95 14.10 -11.03
N ILE A 219 22.33 12.90 -10.58
CA ILE A 219 21.71 12.15 -9.48
C ILE A 219 22.76 11.32 -8.73
N PHE A 220 22.46 10.96 -7.48
CA PHE A 220 23.24 9.99 -6.70
C PHE A 220 22.69 8.56 -6.84
N GLN A 221 21.37 8.45 -6.97
CA GLN A 221 20.65 7.19 -7.05
C GLN A 221 19.37 7.38 -7.86
N VAL A 222 18.99 6.34 -8.61
CA VAL A 222 17.70 6.24 -9.29
C VAL A 222 17.16 4.81 -9.21
N VAL A 223 15.84 4.66 -9.14
CA VAL A 223 15.19 3.34 -8.99
C VAL A 223 14.33 3.01 -10.21
N PRO A 224 14.94 2.58 -11.34
CA PRO A 224 14.17 2.07 -12.47
C PRO A 224 13.50 0.74 -12.13
N SER A 225 12.40 0.45 -12.83
CA SER A 225 11.59 -0.73 -12.55
C SER A 225 11.25 -1.53 -13.80
N ARG A 226 10.79 -2.77 -13.59
CA ARG A 226 10.31 -3.66 -14.64
C ARG A 226 8.94 -4.20 -14.29
N GLN A 227 8.05 -4.21 -15.30
CA GLN A 227 6.71 -4.75 -15.20
C GLN A 227 6.65 -6.16 -15.78
N PHE A 228 5.94 -7.06 -15.08
CA PHE A 228 5.65 -8.43 -15.48
C PHE A 228 4.13 -8.61 -15.56
N LYS A 229 3.65 -9.31 -16.60
CA LYS A 229 2.22 -9.53 -16.82
C LYS A 229 1.93 -11.01 -17.01
N GLU A 230 0.90 -11.51 -16.35
CA GLU A 230 0.44 -12.87 -16.50
C GLU A 230 -1.08 -12.93 -16.58
N LYS A 231 -1.62 -13.80 -17.46
CA LYS A 231 -3.05 -14.10 -17.46
C LYS A 231 -3.39 -15.02 -16.30
N ILE A 232 -4.48 -14.73 -15.62
CA ILE A 232 -4.98 -15.51 -14.50
C ILE A 232 -6.41 -15.99 -14.77
N VAL A 233 -6.81 -17.08 -14.13
CA VAL A 233 -8.14 -17.68 -14.24
C VAL A 233 -8.76 -18.01 -12.88
N LYS A 234 -7.95 -18.03 -11.83
CA LYS A 234 -8.40 -18.32 -10.47
C LYS A 234 -8.99 -17.08 -9.79
N PRO A 235 -9.85 -17.25 -8.76
CA PRO A 235 -10.41 -16.13 -8.01
C PRO A 235 -9.36 -15.24 -7.38
N CYS A 236 -9.52 -13.91 -7.53
CA CYS A 236 -8.49 -12.93 -7.15
C CYS A 236 -8.16 -12.95 -5.66
N PHE A 237 -9.12 -13.25 -4.79
CA PHE A 237 -8.89 -13.31 -3.34
C PHE A 237 -7.99 -14.50 -2.92
N ASP A 238 -7.85 -15.52 -3.75
CA ASP A 238 -6.97 -16.66 -3.46
C ASP A 238 -5.51 -16.27 -3.50
N PHE A 239 -5.14 -15.34 -4.40
CA PHE A 239 -3.79 -14.79 -4.43
C PHE A 239 -3.47 -14.03 -3.14
N TYR A 240 -4.44 -13.28 -2.58
CA TYR A 240 -4.26 -12.62 -1.28
C TYR A 240 -4.06 -13.63 -0.14
N ARG A 241 -4.91 -14.65 -0.09
CA ARG A 241 -4.82 -15.71 0.95
C ARG A 241 -3.47 -16.41 0.89
N ARG A 242 -2.97 -16.70 -0.32
CA ARG A 242 -1.67 -17.33 -0.47
C ARG A 242 -0.53 -16.36 -0.13
N LEU A 243 -0.59 -15.11 -0.60
CA LEU A 243 0.41 -14.09 -0.32
C LEU A 243 0.56 -13.85 1.19
N ARG A 244 -0.53 -13.87 1.93
CA ARG A 244 -0.55 -13.74 3.39
C ARG A 244 0.26 -14.84 4.09
N GLN A 245 0.33 -16.02 3.53
CA GLN A 245 1.10 -17.16 4.06
C GLN A 245 2.57 -17.12 3.63
N VAL A 246 2.84 -16.76 2.38
CA VAL A 246 4.18 -16.77 1.77
C VAL A 246 5.01 -15.56 2.20
N ASN A 247 4.38 -14.39 2.28
CA ASN A 247 5.07 -13.12 2.54
C ASN A 247 4.30 -12.23 3.52
N PRO A 248 4.18 -12.62 4.81
CA PRO A 248 3.58 -11.77 5.83
C PRO A 248 4.33 -10.44 5.92
N SER A 249 3.59 -9.33 6.01
CA SER A 249 4.14 -7.97 5.96
C SER A 249 3.35 -7.01 6.85
N PRO A 250 3.94 -5.88 7.27
CA PRO A 250 3.25 -4.86 8.08
C PRO A 250 2.00 -4.29 7.42
N TYR A 251 1.97 -4.23 6.09
CA TYR A 251 0.84 -3.73 5.30
C TYR A 251 0.38 -4.79 4.31
N MET A 252 -0.51 -5.67 4.77
CA MET A 252 -1.21 -6.63 3.93
C MET A 252 -2.55 -6.05 3.50
N PHE A 253 -2.89 -6.14 2.23
CA PHE A 253 -4.15 -5.61 1.74
C PHE A 253 -4.71 -6.38 0.55
N TYR A 254 -6.03 -6.43 0.51
CA TYR A 254 -6.80 -6.78 -0.66
C TYR A 254 -7.90 -5.76 -0.87
N PHE A 255 -7.98 -5.22 -2.09
CA PHE A 255 -9.04 -4.31 -2.51
C PHE A 255 -9.78 -4.89 -3.70
N ASN A 256 -11.10 -4.85 -3.64
CA ASN A 256 -11.96 -5.10 -4.79
C ASN A 256 -12.70 -3.82 -5.17
N PHE A 257 -12.20 -3.12 -6.20
CA PHE A 257 -12.86 -1.95 -6.79
C PHE A 257 -13.78 -2.30 -7.97
N GLY A 258 -13.93 -3.57 -8.29
CA GLY A 258 -14.62 -4.09 -9.47
C GLY A 258 -13.62 -4.49 -10.55
N ARG A 259 -13.40 -3.66 -11.58
CA ARG A 259 -12.45 -3.94 -12.67
C ARG A 259 -10.99 -4.04 -12.23
N VAL A 260 -10.63 -3.30 -11.19
CA VAL A 260 -9.27 -3.31 -10.62
C VAL A 260 -9.35 -3.93 -9.23
N LYS A 261 -8.44 -4.89 -8.99
CA LYS A 261 -8.20 -5.44 -7.66
C LYS A 261 -6.72 -5.29 -7.32
N LEU A 262 -6.43 -5.04 -6.04
CA LEU A 262 -5.06 -4.98 -5.53
C LEU A 262 -4.85 -6.07 -4.50
N VAL A 263 -3.76 -6.81 -4.66
CA VAL A 263 -3.28 -7.84 -3.74
C VAL A 263 -1.87 -7.46 -3.33
N GLY A 264 -1.64 -7.09 -2.08
CA GLY A 264 -0.34 -6.56 -1.70
C GLY A 264 0.14 -6.95 -0.31
N ALA A 265 1.47 -6.94 -0.17
CA ALA A 265 2.22 -7.22 1.04
C ALA A 265 3.38 -6.21 1.15
N SER A 266 3.05 -4.94 1.38
CA SER A 266 4.06 -3.88 1.45
C SER A 266 4.82 -3.92 2.76
N PRO A 267 6.15 -3.85 2.72
CA PRO A 267 6.97 -3.80 3.92
C PRO A 267 7.16 -2.38 4.46
N GLU A 268 6.78 -1.34 3.70
CA GLU A 268 7.29 0.01 3.95
C GLU A 268 6.17 1.05 4.05
N MET A 269 6.17 1.77 5.18
CA MET A 269 5.33 2.93 5.40
C MET A 269 5.79 4.10 4.50
N LEU A 270 4.85 4.76 3.84
CA LEU A 270 5.12 6.05 3.24
C LEU A 270 5.06 7.15 4.29
N VAL A 271 3.91 7.31 4.92
CA VAL A 271 3.68 8.31 5.98
C VAL A 271 2.45 7.97 6.80
N LYS A 272 2.50 8.30 8.09
CA LYS A 272 1.39 8.18 9.02
C LYS A 272 1.12 9.52 9.71
N VAL A 273 -0.15 9.82 9.90
CA VAL A 273 -0.66 10.93 10.73
C VAL A 273 -1.49 10.35 11.84
N ALA A 274 -1.11 10.64 13.09
CA ALA A 274 -1.86 10.24 14.28
C ALA A 274 -2.09 11.46 15.15
N GLY A 275 -3.32 11.97 15.17
CA GLY A 275 -3.63 13.29 15.75
C GLY A 275 -2.87 14.39 15.00
N ASP A 276 -2.00 15.12 15.71
CA ASP A 276 -1.14 16.17 15.15
C ASP A 276 0.29 15.70 14.85
N THR A 277 0.59 14.41 15.04
CA THR A 277 1.94 13.88 14.89
C THR A 277 2.10 13.12 13.57
N LEU A 278 3.16 13.47 12.85
CA LEU A 278 3.60 12.84 11.61
C LEU A 278 4.69 11.81 11.91
N TYR A 279 4.66 10.69 11.18
CA TYR A 279 5.66 9.64 11.28
C TYR A 279 6.08 9.17 9.89
N THR A 280 7.37 8.88 9.73
CA THR A 280 7.89 8.07 8.62
C THR A 280 9.02 7.19 9.13
N TYR A 281 9.17 6.03 8.50
CA TYR A 281 10.15 5.02 8.91
C TYR A 281 11.06 4.69 7.72
N PRO A 282 12.14 5.45 7.51
CA PRO A 282 13.15 5.07 6.52
C PRO A 282 13.74 3.71 6.86
N ILE A 283 13.70 2.81 5.88
CA ILE A 283 14.24 1.46 5.97
C ILE A 283 15.26 1.30 4.86
N ALA A 284 16.51 0.95 5.20
CA ALA A 284 17.55 0.59 4.24
C ALA A 284 18.51 -0.40 4.88
N GLY A 285 19.28 -1.06 4.04
CA GLY A 285 20.16 -2.12 4.50
C GLY A 285 19.40 -3.40 4.87
N THR A 286 19.79 -4.51 4.27
CA THR A 286 19.12 -5.80 4.49
C THR A 286 20.18 -6.87 4.69
N ARG A 287 19.99 -7.70 5.72
CA ARG A 287 20.74 -8.94 5.90
C ARG A 287 19.76 -10.08 6.19
N ARG A 288 20.13 -11.30 5.81
CA ARG A 288 19.38 -12.51 6.21
C ARG A 288 19.41 -12.68 7.72
N ARG A 289 18.48 -13.46 8.24
CA ARG A 289 18.55 -13.95 9.63
C ARG A 289 19.66 -14.98 9.75
N GLY A 290 20.27 -15.03 10.90
CA GLY A 290 21.20 -16.10 11.29
C GLY A 290 20.46 -17.38 11.66
N ASN A 291 21.19 -18.49 11.73
CA ASN A 291 20.67 -19.76 12.20
C ASN A 291 20.69 -19.88 13.74
N SER A 292 21.29 -18.88 14.41
CA SER A 292 21.33 -18.75 15.88
C SER A 292 21.26 -17.29 16.30
N ILE A 293 20.95 -17.04 17.58
CA ILE A 293 20.92 -15.70 18.16
C ILE A 293 22.29 -15.01 18.05
N ASP A 294 23.39 -15.76 18.18
CA ASP A 294 24.72 -15.17 18.11
C ASP A 294 25.11 -14.83 16.68
N GLU A 295 24.76 -15.65 15.68
CA GLU A 295 24.90 -15.31 14.26
C GLU A 295 24.04 -14.08 13.90
N ASP A 296 22.82 -13.96 14.43
CA ASP A 296 21.98 -12.76 14.26
C ASP A 296 22.69 -11.49 14.77
N LYS A 297 23.34 -11.56 15.93
CA LYS A 297 24.09 -10.41 16.49
C LYS A 297 25.30 -10.04 15.62
N GLU A 298 26.03 -11.03 15.12
CA GLU A 298 27.16 -10.80 14.23
C GLU A 298 26.73 -10.15 12.92
N LEU A 299 25.65 -10.65 12.28
CA LEU A 299 25.10 -10.10 11.06
C LEU A 299 24.57 -8.66 11.29
N ALA A 300 23.93 -8.41 12.43
CA ALA A 300 23.46 -7.08 12.81
C ALA A 300 24.61 -6.10 13.03
N ALA A 301 25.65 -6.51 13.73
CA ALA A 301 26.87 -5.70 13.92
C ALA A 301 27.57 -5.43 12.58
N GLY A 302 27.65 -6.43 11.70
CA GLY A 302 28.17 -6.26 10.35
C GLY A 302 27.36 -5.27 9.50
N LEU A 303 26.04 -5.29 9.60
CA LEU A 303 25.17 -4.32 8.91
C LEU A 303 25.38 -2.89 9.44
N GLN A 304 25.51 -2.72 10.76
CA GLN A 304 25.78 -1.41 11.37
C GLN A 304 27.19 -0.88 11.04
N ALA A 305 28.14 -1.74 10.79
CA ALA A 305 29.52 -1.36 10.43
C ALA A 305 29.70 -1.12 8.92
N ASP A 306 28.75 -1.54 8.09
CA ASP A 306 28.81 -1.39 6.63
C ASP A 306 28.67 0.08 6.23
N THR A 307 29.78 0.69 5.81
CA THR A 307 29.82 2.13 5.49
C THR A 307 28.91 2.52 4.35
N LYS A 308 28.69 1.64 3.37
CA LYS A 308 27.81 1.87 2.21
C LYS A 308 26.36 1.88 2.66
N GLU A 309 25.91 0.85 3.38
CA GLU A 309 24.53 0.74 3.90
C GLU A 309 24.21 1.89 4.86
N VAL A 310 25.15 2.27 5.73
CA VAL A 310 25.02 3.40 6.65
C VAL A 310 24.92 4.73 5.91
N ALA A 311 25.68 4.94 4.84
CA ALA A 311 25.61 6.15 4.02
C ALA A 311 24.28 6.25 3.27
N GLU A 312 23.83 5.16 2.64
CA GLU A 312 22.53 5.09 1.96
C GLU A 312 21.39 5.36 2.94
N HIS A 313 21.40 4.71 4.09
CA HIS A 313 20.39 4.93 5.13
C HIS A 313 20.38 6.38 5.64
N SER A 314 21.54 7.01 5.81
CA SER A 314 21.64 8.40 6.22
C SER A 314 20.99 9.34 5.19
N MET A 315 21.21 9.08 3.90
CA MET A 315 20.57 9.83 2.81
C MET A 315 19.05 9.72 2.86
N LEU A 316 18.50 8.53 3.12
CA LEU A 316 17.05 8.32 3.25
C LEU A 316 16.47 9.01 4.49
N VAL A 317 17.19 9.02 5.62
CA VAL A 317 16.79 9.77 6.82
C VAL A 317 16.74 11.25 6.54
N ASP A 318 17.73 11.81 5.86
CA ASP A 318 17.76 13.25 5.52
C ASP A 318 16.65 13.61 4.53
N LEU A 319 16.35 12.74 3.56
CA LEU A 319 15.23 12.93 2.67
C LEU A 319 13.89 12.92 3.43
N ALA A 320 13.70 11.97 4.34
CA ALA A 320 12.50 11.88 5.19
C ALA A 320 12.34 13.12 6.09
N ARG A 321 13.44 13.62 6.68
CA ARG A 321 13.45 14.87 7.46
C ARG A 321 13.04 16.07 6.62
N ASN A 322 13.53 16.14 5.37
CA ASN A 322 13.18 17.22 4.45
C ASN A 322 11.68 17.14 4.06
N ASP A 323 11.19 15.97 3.69
CA ASP A 323 9.80 15.76 3.30
C ASP A 323 8.81 16.14 4.43
N ILE A 324 9.05 15.64 5.65
CA ILE A 324 8.24 15.98 6.83
C ILE A 324 8.44 17.43 7.24
N GLY A 325 9.65 17.98 7.10
CA GLY A 325 9.96 19.35 7.48
C GLY A 325 9.13 20.42 6.73
N ARG A 326 8.74 20.13 5.50
CA ARG A 326 7.91 21.03 4.66
C ARG A 326 6.53 21.31 5.28
N ILE A 327 6.01 20.38 6.07
CA ILE A 327 4.65 20.38 6.61
C ILE A 327 4.59 20.35 8.14
N SER A 328 5.74 20.27 8.80
CA SER A 328 5.84 20.28 10.27
C SER A 328 6.00 21.70 10.82
N GLU A 329 5.52 21.92 12.04
CA GLU A 329 5.85 23.12 12.80
C GLU A 329 7.38 23.26 12.91
N PRO A 330 7.96 24.46 12.73
CA PRO A 330 9.39 24.67 12.83
C PRO A 330 9.98 24.15 14.15
N GLY A 331 11.11 23.46 14.09
CA GLY A 331 11.82 22.92 15.27
C GLY A 331 11.22 21.63 15.86
N THR A 332 10.12 21.09 15.28
CA THR A 332 9.48 19.87 15.80
C THR A 332 9.97 18.58 15.15
N VAL A 333 10.65 18.66 14.01
CA VAL A 333 11.19 17.47 13.32
C VAL A 333 12.32 16.86 14.14
N LYS A 334 12.13 15.58 14.51
CA LYS A 334 13.09 14.82 15.32
C LYS A 334 13.29 13.42 14.74
N VAL A 335 14.53 12.96 14.79
CA VAL A 335 14.85 11.54 14.57
C VAL A 335 14.84 10.87 15.94
N THR A 336 13.80 10.10 16.22
CA THR A 336 13.59 9.48 17.56
C THR A 336 14.22 8.11 17.67
N LYS A 337 14.42 7.43 16.52
CA LYS A 337 15.24 6.21 16.40
C LYS A 337 16.17 6.44 15.22
N LEU A 338 17.45 6.13 15.38
CA LEU A 338 18.44 6.30 14.34
C LEU A 338 19.23 5.00 14.14
N LYS A 339 19.14 4.42 12.93
CA LYS A 339 19.94 3.27 12.49
C LYS A 339 19.84 2.06 13.43
N GLN A 340 18.65 1.79 13.97
CA GLN A 340 18.41 0.61 14.78
C GLN A 340 18.23 -0.61 13.89
N ILE A 341 18.79 -1.75 14.30
CA ILE A 341 18.52 -3.01 13.60
C ILE A 341 17.23 -3.59 14.15
N GLU A 342 16.28 -3.80 13.26
CA GLU A 342 15.02 -4.47 13.55
C GLU A 342 15.00 -5.84 12.86
N PHE A 343 14.62 -6.87 13.64
CA PHE A 343 14.62 -8.26 13.20
C PHE A 343 13.21 -8.65 12.75
N PHE A 344 13.09 -9.06 11.48
CA PHE A 344 11.87 -9.61 10.91
C PHE A 344 11.97 -11.13 10.82
N SER A 345 10.94 -11.80 10.33
CA SER A 345 10.90 -13.27 10.27
C SER A 345 12.05 -13.88 9.47
N HIS A 346 12.42 -13.28 8.33
CA HIS A 346 13.41 -13.84 7.39
C HIS A 346 14.62 -12.92 7.15
N VAL A 347 14.52 -11.67 7.52
CA VAL A 347 15.54 -10.65 7.30
C VAL A 347 15.66 -9.73 8.50
N MET A 348 16.76 -8.95 8.57
CA MET A 348 16.90 -7.81 9.45
C MET A 348 17.16 -6.56 8.62
N HIS A 349 16.67 -5.41 9.08
CA HIS A 349 16.84 -4.13 8.42
C HIS A 349 17.40 -3.08 9.37
N MET A 350 18.08 -2.09 8.80
CA MET A 350 18.40 -0.85 9.49
C MET A 350 17.21 0.10 9.35
N VAL A 351 16.66 0.56 10.49
CA VAL A 351 15.43 1.35 10.57
C VAL A 351 15.70 2.64 11.33
N SER A 352 15.12 3.74 10.88
CA SER A 352 15.05 4.99 11.61
C SER A 352 13.60 5.47 11.71
N GLU A 353 13.30 6.28 12.72
CA GLU A 353 11.99 6.92 12.91
C GLU A 353 12.16 8.43 12.88
N VAL A 354 11.46 9.09 11.96
CA VAL A 354 11.39 10.55 11.88
C VAL A 354 9.98 11.00 12.23
N LYS A 355 9.88 11.93 13.18
CA LYS A 355 8.61 12.52 13.63
C LYS A 355 8.59 14.02 13.42
N GLY A 356 7.40 14.57 13.24
CA GLY A 356 7.16 16.01 13.21
C GLY A 356 5.75 16.32 13.71
N LYS A 357 5.51 17.56 14.14
CA LYS A 357 4.18 18.03 14.48
C LYS A 357 3.56 18.74 13.28
N LEU A 358 2.39 18.33 12.87
CA LEU A 358 1.69 18.89 11.72
C LEU A 358 1.40 20.38 11.94
N LYS A 359 1.71 21.22 10.97
CA LYS A 359 1.32 22.64 10.98
C LYS A 359 -0.19 22.80 11.00
N ALA A 360 -0.68 23.78 11.74
CA ALA A 360 -2.08 24.15 11.72
C ALA A 360 -2.57 24.49 10.30
N GLY A 361 -3.76 24.02 9.95
CA GLY A 361 -4.38 24.24 8.64
C GLY A 361 -3.95 23.25 7.54
N PHE A 362 -2.98 22.38 7.79
CA PHE A 362 -2.63 21.28 6.88
C PHE A 362 -3.51 20.05 7.16
N THR A 363 -3.77 19.27 6.11
CA THR A 363 -4.61 18.07 6.14
C THR A 363 -3.77 16.84 5.77
N PRO A 364 -4.28 15.60 6.00
CA PRO A 364 -3.60 14.38 5.56
C PRO A 364 -3.23 14.38 4.07
N MET A 365 -4.05 14.99 3.20
CA MET A 365 -3.73 15.12 1.78
C MET A 365 -2.53 16.04 1.51
N ASP A 366 -2.32 17.08 2.33
CA ASP A 366 -1.12 17.92 2.23
C ASP A 366 0.13 17.16 2.66
N VAL A 367 -0.02 16.33 3.71
CA VAL A 367 1.06 15.46 4.18
C VAL A 367 1.45 14.49 3.08
N LEU A 368 0.47 13.84 2.45
CA LEU A 368 0.70 12.92 1.35
C LEU A 368 1.42 13.62 0.19
N LYS A 369 0.94 14.79 -0.23
CA LYS A 369 1.56 15.58 -1.29
C LYS A 369 3.02 15.94 -1.00
N ALA A 370 3.36 16.21 0.25
CA ALA A 370 4.72 16.60 0.64
C ALA A 370 5.70 15.43 0.70
N THR A 371 5.22 14.22 1.00
CA THR A 371 6.05 13.03 1.20
C THR A 371 6.12 12.13 -0.04
N PHE A 372 5.18 12.27 -0.97
CA PHE A 372 5.06 11.42 -2.16
C PHE A 372 5.93 11.90 -3.34
N PRO A 373 6.48 10.96 -4.16
CA PRO A 373 6.65 9.56 -3.85
C PRO A 373 7.80 9.35 -2.85
N ALA A 374 7.89 8.13 -2.29
CA ALA A 374 9.00 7.79 -1.40
C ALA A 374 10.35 7.84 -2.14
N GLY A 375 11.40 8.25 -1.43
CA GLY A 375 12.76 8.28 -1.97
C GLY A 375 13.30 6.91 -2.33
N THR A 376 12.92 5.89 -1.55
CA THR A 376 13.30 4.48 -1.72
C THR A 376 12.83 3.87 -3.05
N VAL A 377 11.88 4.49 -3.72
CA VAL A 377 11.34 4.04 -5.02
C VAL A 377 11.52 5.06 -6.15
N SER A 378 12.14 6.20 -5.86
CA SER A 378 12.44 7.24 -6.86
C SER A 378 13.95 7.47 -7.01
N GLY A 379 14.58 8.06 -6.04
CA GLY A 379 16.01 8.35 -6.03
C GLY A 379 16.33 9.73 -5.46
N ALA A 380 17.58 10.14 -5.61
CA ALA A 380 18.09 11.39 -5.03
C ALA A 380 19.01 12.14 -6.03
N PRO A 381 18.80 13.44 -6.30
CA PRO A 381 17.65 14.27 -5.89
C PRO A 381 16.32 13.81 -6.50
N LYS A 382 15.25 13.85 -5.69
CA LYS A 382 13.95 13.22 -5.99
C LYS A 382 13.36 13.62 -7.35
N LEU A 383 13.26 14.93 -7.64
CA LEU A 383 12.64 15.42 -8.87
C LEU A 383 13.41 14.97 -10.11
N ARG A 384 14.73 15.11 -10.09
CA ARG A 384 15.59 14.70 -11.22
C ARG A 384 15.54 13.18 -11.44
N ALA A 385 15.54 12.40 -10.38
CA ALA A 385 15.39 10.95 -10.47
C ALA A 385 14.04 10.55 -11.13
N MET A 386 12.94 11.22 -10.78
CA MET A 386 11.63 10.97 -11.41
C MET A 386 11.62 11.31 -12.90
N GLU A 387 12.27 12.38 -13.33
CA GLU A 387 12.42 12.71 -14.75
C GLU A 387 13.18 11.61 -15.50
N ILE A 388 14.30 11.16 -14.95
CA ILE A 388 15.12 10.08 -15.54
C ILE A 388 14.33 8.77 -15.59
N ILE A 389 13.60 8.40 -14.53
CA ILE A 389 12.73 7.24 -14.51
C ILE A 389 11.72 7.29 -15.66
N ARG A 390 11.11 8.46 -15.88
CA ARG A 390 10.12 8.62 -16.97
C ARG A 390 10.72 8.40 -18.34
N ASP A 391 11.98 8.82 -18.53
CA ASP A 391 12.69 8.64 -19.81
C ASP A 391 13.18 7.20 -20.01
N LEU A 392 13.51 6.49 -18.93
CA LEU A 392 14.04 5.12 -18.98
C LEU A 392 12.96 4.03 -19.05
N GLU A 393 11.79 4.25 -18.43
CA GLU A 393 10.76 3.23 -18.34
C GLU A 393 9.82 3.26 -19.56
N PRO A 394 9.65 2.14 -20.30
CA PRO A 394 8.81 2.10 -21.50
C PRO A 394 7.32 2.15 -21.19
N VAL A 395 6.93 1.89 -19.93
CA VAL A 395 5.54 1.88 -19.48
C VAL A 395 5.37 2.71 -18.21
N LYS A 396 4.17 3.23 -18.01
CA LYS A 396 3.80 3.92 -16.76
C LYS A 396 3.81 2.95 -15.59
N ARG A 397 4.15 3.45 -14.41
CA ARG A 397 4.21 2.66 -13.17
C ARG A 397 2.84 2.26 -12.64
N GLY A 398 1.83 3.13 -12.82
CA GLY A 398 0.51 2.89 -12.29
C GLY A 398 0.55 2.76 -10.75
N THR A 399 0.09 1.63 -10.23
CA THR A 399 0.07 1.39 -8.78
C THR A 399 1.46 1.20 -8.17
N TYR A 400 2.43 0.69 -8.91
CA TYR A 400 3.80 0.50 -8.40
C TYR A 400 4.43 1.84 -7.99
N SER A 401 5.09 1.89 -6.84
CA SER A 401 5.64 3.14 -6.24
C SER A 401 4.58 4.21 -5.94
N GLY A 402 3.32 3.89 -6.08
CA GLY A 402 2.19 4.67 -5.59
C GLY A 402 2.01 4.50 -4.09
N THR A 403 0.81 4.71 -3.60
CA THR A 403 0.49 4.56 -2.18
C THR A 403 -0.87 3.91 -1.96
N VAL A 404 -0.96 3.13 -0.89
CA VAL A 404 -2.17 2.41 -0.46
C VAL A 404 -2.39 2.63 1.04
N GLY A 405 -3.62 2.79 1.46
CA GLY A 405 -3.95 2.90 2.88
C GLY A 405 -5.30 3.56 3.13
N TYR A 406 -5.39 4.27 4.23
CA TYR A 406 -6.61 4.96 4.64
C TYR A 406 -6.37 6.38 5.13
N MET A 407 -7.42 7.19 5.05
CA MET A 407 -7.57 8.50 5.70
C MET A 407 -8.91 8.52 6.41
N ASP A 408 -8.91 8.67 7.74
CA ASP A 408 -10.14 8.68 8.51
C ASP A 408 -10.80 10.07 8.56
N PHE A 409 -12.03 10.12 9.09
CA PHE A 409 -12.78 11.37 9.22
C PHE A 409 -12.28 12.27 10.35
N ALA A 410 -11.44 11.74 11.26
CA ALA A 410 -10.80 12.50 12.35
C ALA A 410 -9.49 13.16 11.92
N GLY A 411 -9.03 12.91 10.69
CA GLY A 411 -7.78 13.47 10.16
C GLY A 411 -6.56 12.59 10.39
N ASN A 412 -6.72 11.35 10.85
CA ASN A 412 -5.63 10.38 10.86
C ASN A 412 -5.45 9.78 9.47
N MET A 413 -4.25 9.31 9.21
CA MET A 413 -3.86 8.66 7.96
C MET A 413 -2.79 7.61 8.22
N ASP A 414 -2.85 6.50 7.51
CA ASP A 414 -1.78 5.51 7.45
C ASP A 414 -1.66 4.98 6.03
N MET A 415 -0.56 5.34 5.35
CA MET A 415 -0.33 5.03 3.94
C MET A 415 1.01 4.33 3.79
N CYS A 416 1.00 3.18 3.11
CA CYS A 416 2.23 2.48 2.71
C CYS A 416 2.60 2.79 1.25
N ILE A 417 3.84 2.52 0.89
CA ILE A 417 4.30 2.52 -0.49
C ILE A 417 3.75 1.27 -1.16
N THR A 418 3.21 1.39 -2.37
CA THR A 418 2.71 0.23 -3.12
C THR A 418 3.89 -0.58 -3.67
N LEU A 419 4.38 -1.50 -2.84
CA LEU A 419 5.44 -2.47 -3.13
C LEU A 419 4.91 -3.89 -2.96
N ARG A 420 5.58 -4.88 -3.54
CA ARG A 420 5.17 -6.29 -3.41
C ARG A 420 3.67 -6.46 -3.67
N THR A 421 3.19 -5.80 -4.72
CA THR A 421 1.76 -5.68 -5.03
C THR A 421 1.49 -6.21 -6.43
N MET A 422 0.45 -7.00 -6.53
CA MET A 422 -0.16 -7.46 -7.77
C MET A 422 -1.39 -6.61 -8.03
N ARG A 423 -1.44 -5.93 -9.18
CA ARG A 423 -2.66 -5.30 -9.69
C ARG A 423 -3.32 -6.28 -10.65
N ILE A 424 -4.59 -6.57 -10.39
CA ILE A 424 -5.38 -7.47 -11.24
C ILE A 424 -6.39 -6.63 -12.01
N GLU A 425 -6.40 -6.81 -13.33
CA GLU A 425 -7.26 -6.09 -14.28
C GLU A 425 -8.32 -7.06 -14.84
N ASP A 426 -9.58 -6.64 -14.74
CA ASP A 426 -10.75 -7.39 -15.28
C ASP A 426 -10.76 -8.89 -14.92
N ASP A 427 -10.21 -9.24 -13.75
CA ASP A 427 -10.09 -10.63 -13.24
C ASP A 427 -9.31 -11.60 -14.14
N THR A 428 -8.56 -11.08 -15.09
CA THR A 428 -7.89 -11.88 -16.13
C THR A 428 -6.40 -11.64 -16.26
N THR A 429 -5.90 -10.52 -15.75
CA THR A 429 -4.50 -10.14 -15.92
C THR A 429 -3.90 -9.66 -14.61
N ALA A 430 -2.90 -10.38 -14.13
CA ALA A 430 -2.05 -9.98 -13.00
C ALA A 430 -0.86 -9.17 -13.51
N VAL A 431 -0.66 -7.98 -12.94
CA VAL A 431 0.45 -7.08 -13.23
C VAL A 431 1.30 -6.93 -11.98
N ILE A 432 2.55 -7.32 -12.05
CA ILE A 432 3.55 -7.25 -10.99
C ILE A 432 4.65 -6.30 -11.45
N GLN A 433 5.14 -5.42 -10.57
CA GLN A 433 6.24 -4.50 -10.90
C GLN A 433 7.20 -4.38 -9.72
N SER A 434 8.49 -4.34 -10.02
CA SER A 434 9.56 -4.18 -9.04
C SER A 434 10.70 -3.38 -9.64
N GLY A 435 11.48 -2.71 -8.78
CA GLY A 435 12.64 -1.91 -9.17
C GLY A 435 13.86 -2.17 -8.30
N ALA A 436 15.01 -1.73 -8.79
CA ALA A 436 16.28 -1.79 -8.08
C ALA A 436 16.93 -0.40 -8.03
N GLY A 437 17.60 -0.11 -6.92
CA GLY A 437 18.30 1.15 -6.70
C GLY A 437 19.65 1.17 -7.41
N ILE A 438 19.78 1.98 -8.45
CA ILE A 438 21.00 2.09 -9.25
C ILE A 438 21.91 3.17 -8.69
N VAL A 439 23.13 2.78 -8.41
CA VAL A 439 24.25 3.64 -7.99
C VAL A 439 25.45 3.43 -8.92
N ALA A 440 26.52 4.21 -8.73
CA ALA A 440 27.72 4.16 -9.61
C ALA A 440 28.29 2.77 -9.80
N ASP A 441 28.31 1.96 -8.74
CA ASP A 441 28.89 0.59 -8.76
C ASP A 441 27.92 -0.50 -9.22
N SER A 442 26.67 -0.17 -9.53
CA SER A 442 25.65 -1.12 -9.94
C SER A 442 26.06 -1.89 -11.20
N VAL A 443 25.81 -3.21 -11.19
CA VAL A 443 26.02 -4.13 -12.31
C VAL A 443 24.66 -4.52 -12.87
N PRO A 444 24.33 -4.20 -14.13
CA PRO A 444 22.99 -4.35 -14.68
C PRO A 444 22.34 -5.73 -14.50
N GLU A 445 23.12 -6.80 -14.66
CA GLU A 445 22.65 -8.18 -14.51
C GLU A 445 22.32 -8.52 -13.04
N ASN A 446 23.05 -7.94 -12.09
CA ASN A 446 22.79 -8.12 -10.66
C ASN A 446 21.52 -7.37 -10.25
N GLU A 447 21.33 -6.15 -10.76
CA GLU A 447 20.13 -5.35 -10.52
C GLU A 447 18.88 -6.03 -11.07
N TYR A 448 18.97 -6.68 -12.22
CA TYR A 448 17.86 -7.48 -12.73
C TYR A 448 17.55 -8.69 -11.84
N ARG A 449 18.58 -9.39 -11.34
CA ARG A 449 18.39 -10.48 -10.36
C ARG A 449 17.72 -9.97 -9.07
N GLU A 450 18.07 -8.76 -8.61
CA GLU A 450 17.44 -8.14 -7.47
C GLU A 450 15.94 -7.88 -7.72
N ILE A 451 15.57 -7.38 -8.92
CA ILE A 451 14.17 -7.21 -9.32
C ILE A 451 13.42 -8.54 -9.29
N LEU A 452 13.99 -9.61 -9.83
CA LEU A 452 13.40 -10.95 -9.78
C LEU A 452 13.26 -11.44 -8.33
N GLN A 453 14.28 -11.24 -7.50
CA GLN A 453 14.23 -11.61 -6.09
C GLN A 453 13.15 -10.84 -5.32
N LYS A 454 13.00 -9.54 -5.59
CA LYS A 454 11.93 -8.70 -5.02
C LYS A 454 10.54 -9.11 -5.49
N SER A 455 10.40 -9.72 -6.67
CA SER A 455 9.14 -10.20 -7.23
C SER A 455 8.83 -11.66 -6.86
N LYS A 456 9.81 -12.39 -6.32
CA LYS A 456 9.77 -13.84 -6.14
C LYS A 456 8.50 -14.32 -5.41
N ALA A 457 8.18 -13.73 -4.27
CA ALA A 457 7.01 -14.14 -3.50
C ALA A 457 5.68 -13.98 -4.30
N LEU A 458 5.58 -12.93 -5.14
CA LEU A 458 4.41 -12.73 -6.00
C LEU A 458 4.38 -13.74 -7.14
N PHE A 459 5.54 -14.07 -7.71
CA PHE A 459 5.65 -15.11 -8.74
C PHE A 459 5.23 -16.47 -8.19
N GLU A 460 5.77 -16.88 -7.05
CA GLU A 460 5.42 -18.11 -6.35
C GLU A 460 3.91 -18.18 -6.07
N VAL A 461 3.31 -17.09 -5.58
CA VAL A 461 1.87 -17.03 -5.32
C VAL A 461 1.06 -17.25 -6.60
N VAL A 462 1.43 -16.60 -7.72
CA VAL A 462 0.70 -16.79 -8.98
C VAL A 462 0.89 -18.21 -9.52
N GLU A 463 2.12 -18.72 -9.51
CA GLU A 463 2.43 -20.08 -9.97
C GLU A 463 1.67 -21.13 -9.17
N GLU A 464 1.68 -21.01 -7.85
CA GLU A 464 1.02 -21.97 -6.97
C GLU A 464 -0.51 -21.92 -7.10
N VAL A 465 -1.12 -20.72 -7.11
CA VAL A 465 -2.56 -20.57 -7.22
C VAL A 465 -3.07 -21.00 -8.58
N GLU A 466 -2.37 -20.67 -9.67
CA GLU A 466 -2.79 -21.00 -11.02
C GLU A 466 -2.53 -22.46 -11.41
N ASN A 467 -1.40 -23.06 -10.97
CA ASN A 467 -0.97 -24.38 -11.38
C ASN A 467 -1.55 -25.49 -10.48
N ASN A 468 -1.88 -25.18 -9.23
CA ASN A 468 -2.34 -26.15 -8.25
C ASN A 468 -3.81 -25.90 -7.85
N ASP A 469 -4.56 -26.97 -7.59
CA ASP A 469 -5.84 -26.87 -6.89
C ASP A 469 -5.55 -26.68 -5.39
N ILE A 470 -5.19 -25.45 -4.98
CA ILE A 470 -4.91 -25.15 -3.59
C ILE A 470 -6.22 -25.26 -2.79
N THR A 471 -6.33 -26.29 -1.97
CA THR A 471 -7.36 -26.37 -0.94
C THR A 471 -6.90 -25.54 0.24
N PHE A 472 -7.49 -24.39 0.40
CA PHE A 472 -7.36 -23.66 1.66
C PHE A 472 -8.29 -24.35 2.67
N GLY A 473 -7.70 -25.00 3.66
CA GLY A 473 -8.45 -25.61 4.77
C GLY A 473 -9.25 -24.58 5.57
#